data_874fb5721df2dd581745b6152037c4ca
#
_entry.id   874fb5721df2dd581745b6152037c4ca
#
_cell.length_a   1.000
_cell.length_b   1.000
_cell.length_c   1.000
_cell.angle_alpha   90.00
_cell.angle_beta   90.00
_cell.angle_gamma   90.00
#
_symmetry.space_group_name_H-M   'P 1'
#
loop_
_entity.id
_entity.type
_entity.pdbx_description
1 polymer ?
#
loop_
_entity_poly.entity_id
_entity_poly.type
_entity_poly.pdbx_seq_one_letter_code
_entity_poly.pdbx_strand_id
1 'polypeptide(L)'
;MINIKDYINGSFVERNMEDAIDVKNPATEETIAKLYRGSEQDTKEAIDYADKAQTKWSELPAIERGNYLKKIAAGIRERSEEITKVIMQEGGKTYDLANTEAFFTADYIDYMAEWARRYEGEIIQSDRKKEHILMYKKALGVTTGILPWNFPFFLIARKTAPALITGNTIVVKPSEETPINVQIFTEILDTVDLPPGVFNLVNGEGSVVGNELASNSKVALVSITGSVSAGKKVMEAASKNVTKVNLELGGKAPAIVLEDANLDKAVQYIIDSRIINTGQVCNCAERVYVHSSISEKFTQRLVQKMSEVRFGNTLEHNYDMGPLINKQAQERVHNHVKKAEAQGGVIKCGGEIPEQQGYFYPATIITNCKNSMDIVQEEVFGPVLPIVEFDTFEEAIELANDSKYGLTSSIYTESIQKAFTAVEKLEFGETYINRENFEAIQGFHAGVKQSGVGGADGKHGLEEYLRTHIVYMQLDE
;
A
#
# COMPACT_ATOMS: atom_id res chain seq x y z
N MET A 1 -3.20 -22.25 -18.63
CA MET A 1 -2.98 -21.96 -17.21
C MET A 1 -1.54 -21.45 -17.07
N ILE A 2 -1.34 -20.31 -16.42
CA ILE A 2 -0.02 -19.67 -16.27
C ILE A 2 0.69 -20.29 -15.06
N ASN A 3 1.97 -20.63 -15.21
CA ASN A 3 2.83 -21.01 -14.08
C ASN A 3 3.69 -19.80 -13.72
N ILE A 4 3.54 -19.31 -12.48
CA ILE A 4 4.30 -18.17 -11.96
C ILE A 4 5.70 -18.63 -11.58
N LYS A 5 6.71 -17.92 -12.09
CA LYS A 5 8.13 -18.28 -11.96
C LYS A 5 8.84 -17.34 -10.99
N ASP A 6 9.84 -17.87 -10.31
CA ASP A 6 10.84 -17.05 -9.65
C ASP A 6 11.72 -16.35 -10.69
N TYR A 7 12.30 -15.20 -10.32
CA TYR A 7 13.34 -14.54 -11.12
C TYR A 7 14.56 -14.30 -10.23
N ILE A 8 15.61 -15.02 -10.49
CA ILE A 8 16.81 -15.01 -9.65
C ILE A 8 18.04 -14.82 -10.54
N ASN A 9 18.89 -13.88 -10.15
CA ASN A 9 20.15 -13.59 -10.82
C ASN A 9 20.02 -13.34 -12.33
N GLY A 10 19.00 -12.57 -12.73
CA GLY A 10 18.78 -12.18 -14.13
C GLY A 10 18.13 -13.26 -15.00
N SER A 11 17.45 -14.25 -14.41
CA SER A 11 16.80 -15.30 -15.17
C SER A 11 15.54 -15.82 -14.49
N PHE A 12 14.53 -16.18 -15.30
CA PHE A 12 13.37 -16.92 -14.82
C PHE A 12 13.75 -18.36 -14.48
N VAL A 13 13.34 -18.83 -13.31
CA VAL A 13 13.67 -20.15 -12.79
C VAL A 13 12.44 -21.06 -12.89
N GLU A 14 12.59 -22.19 -13.58
CA GLU A 14 11.57 -23.23 -13.60
C GLU A 14 11.57 -24.01 -12.27
N ARG A 15 10.37 -24.23 -11.71
CA ARG A 15 10.19 -24.93 -10.43
C ARG A 15 9.20 -26.08 -10.57
N ASN A 16 9.28 -27.04 -9.64
CA ASN A 16 8.26 -28.10 -9.55
C ASN A 16 6.92 -27.51 -9.05
N MET A 17 5.86 -27.76 -9.80
CA MET A 17 4.53 -27.21 -9.54
C MET A 17 3.56 -28.24 -8.92
N GLU A 18 4.04 -29.40 -8.43
CA GLU A 18 3.19 -30.45 -7.84
C GLU A 18 2.41 -29.97 -6.59
N ASP A 19 3.04 -29.11 -5.76
CA ASP A 19 2.41 -28.51 -4.57
C ASP A 19 2.24 -26.99 -4.74
N ALA A 20 1.81 -26.56 -5.93
CA ALA A 20 1.61 -25.14 -6.22
C ALA A 20 0.33 -24.58 -5.56
N ILE A 21 0.36 -23.29 -5.28
CA ILE A 21 -0.80 -22.53 -4.82
C ILE A 21 -1.63 -22.13 -6.03
N ASP A 22 -2.95 -22.38 -5.99
CA ASP A 22 -3.87 -21.93 -7.02
C ASP A 22 -4.17 -20.44 -6.86
N VAL A 23 -3.98 -19.67 -7.94
CA VAL A 23 -4.38 -18.27 -8.06
C VAL A 23 -5.74 -18.22 -8.73
N LYS A 24 -6.70 -17.61 -8.07
CA LYS A 24 -8.09 -17.59 -8.53
C LYS A 24 -8.52 -16.21 -9.02
N ASN A 25 -9.41 -16.19 -10.01
CA ASN A 25 -10.19 -15.02 -10.33
C ASN A 25 -11.30 -14.86 -9.27
N PRO A 26 -11.34 -13.75 -8.51
CA PRO A 26 -12.28 -13.59 -7.39
C PRO A 26 -13.74 -13.40 -7.84
N ALA A 27 -13.99 -13.08 -9.12
CA ALA A 27 -15.33 -12.94 -9.69
C ALA A 27 -15.92 -14.26 -10.15
N THR A 28 -15.08 -15.21 -10.64
CA THR A 28 -15.53 -16.49 -11.21
C THR A 28 -15.10 -17.70 -10.38
N GLU A 29 -14.21 -17.53 -9.41
CA GLU A 29 -13.57 -18.57 -8.58
C GLU A 29 -12.73 -19.58 -9.38
N GLU A 30 -12.54 -19.36 -10.67
CA GLU A 30 -11.73 -20.20 -11.53
C GLU A 30 -10.23 -20.01 -11.24
N THR A 31 -9.47 -21.10 -11.29
CA THR A 31 -8.01 -21.05 -11.21
C THR A 31 -7.44 -20.50 -12.51
N ILE A 32 -6.77 -19.37 -12.47
CA ILE A 32 -6.16 -18.67 -13.61
C ILE A 32 -4.65 -18.87 -13.72
N ALA A 33 -3.98 -19.13 -12.59
CA ALA A 33 -2.55 -19.42 -12.55
C ALA A 33 -2.20 -20.35 -11.40
N LYS A 34 -0.98 -20.89 -11.44
CA LYS A 34 -0.36 -21.64 -10.34
C LYS A 34 0.91 -20.94 -9.90
N LEU A 35 1.05 -20.75 -8.58
CA LEU A 35 2.19 -20.11 -7.94
C LEU A 35 3.07 -21.17 -7.27
N TYR A 36 4.37 -21.17 -7.55
CA TYR A 36 5.34 -22.02 -6.86
C TYR A 36 5.34 -21.72 -5.35
N ARG A 37 5.33 -22.77 -4.55
CA ARG A 37 5.45 -22.69 -3.10
C ARG A 37 6.93 -22.63 -2.71
N GLY A 38 7.53 -21.44 -2.78
CA GLY A 38 8.95 -21.22 -2.53
C GLY A 38 9.44 -21.68 -1.16
N SER A 39 10.72 -21.97 -1.09
CA SER A 39 11.39 -22.43 0.13
C SER A 39 12.28 -21.35 0.76
N GLU A 40 12.70 -21.60 2.00
CA GLU A 40 13.73 -20.83 2.68
C GLU A 40 15.06 -20.83 1.89
N GLN A 41 15.41 -21.96 1.27
CA GLN A 41 16.64 -22.10 0.49
C GLN A 41 16.62 -21.24 -0.78
N ASP A 42 15.50 -21.19 -1.51
CA ASP A 42 15.34 -20.34 -2.69
C ASP A 42 15.48 -18.86 -2.32
N THR A 43 14.94 -18.48 -1.16
CA THR A 43 15.01 -17.12 -0.64
C THR A 43 16.45 -16.73 -0.27
N LYS A 44 17.19 -17.63 0.40
CA LYS A 44 18.61 -17.43 0.72
C LYS A 44 19.44 -17.28 -0.55
N GLU A 45 19.18 -18.09 -1.56
CA GLU A 45 19.88 -18.01 -2.85
C GLU A 45 19.65 -16.64 -3.52
N ALA A 46 18.41 -16.16 -3.57
CA ALA A 46 18.10 -14.84 -4.12
C ALA A 46 18.79 -13.70 -3.36
N ILE A 47 18.81 -13.76 -2.01
CA ILE A 47 19.52 -12.77 -1.16
C ILE A 47 21.03 -12.84 -1.42
N ASP A 48 21.60 -14.02 -1.60
CA ASP A 48 23.04 -14.19 -1.88
C ASP A 48 23.44 -13.58 -3.23
N TYR A 49 22.60 -13.69 -4.25
CA TYR A 49 22.84 -13.01 -5.53
C TYR A 49 22.68 -11.50 -5.42
N ALA A 50 21.68 -11.03 -4.66
CA ALA A 50 21.51 -9.60 -4.38
C ALA A 50 22.73 -9.00 -3.66
N ASP A 51 23.27 -9.70 -2.67
CA ASP A 51 24.47 -9.30 -1.91
C ASP A 51 25.72 -9.24 -2.83
N LYS A 52 25.91 -10.22 -3.69
CA LYS A 52 27.02 -10.22 -4.67
C LYS A 52 26.93 -9.07 -5.69
N ALA A 53 25.71 -8.68 -6.09
CA ALA A 53 25.49 -7.60 -7.05
C ALA A 53 25.61 -6.20 -6.39
N GLN A 54 25.39 -6.09 -5.07
CA GLN A 54 25.20 -4.85 -4.34
C GLN A 54 26.34 -3.83 -4.55
N THR A 55 27.59 -4.25 -4.42
CA THR A 55 28.74 -3.34 -4.53
C THR A 55 28.80 -2.68 -5.91
N LYS A 56 28.75 -3.49 -6.96
CA LYS A 56 28.82 -2.98 -8.35
C LYS A 56 27.65 -2.07 -8.69
N TRP A 57 26.43 -2.40 -8.23
CA TRP A 57 25.23 -1.59 -8.43
C TRP A 57 25.34 -0.24 -7.73
N SER A 58 25.80 -0.22 -6.48
CA SER A 58 25.94 1.01 -5.70
C SER A 58 27.03 1.96 -6.23
N GLU A 59 28.05 1.43 -6.92
CA GLU A 59 29.13 2.20 -7.54
C GLU A 59 28.71 2.89 -8.84
N LEU A 60 27.63 2.44 -9.50
CA LEU A 60 27.12 3.14 -10.69
C LEU A 60 26.66 4.56 -10.34
N PRO A 61 26.93 5.56 -11.18
CA PRO A 61 26.33 6.87 -11.04
C PRO A 61 24.79 6.79 -10.96
N ALA A 62 24.18 7.60 -10.10
CA ALA A 62 22.71 7.56 -9.93
C ALA A 62 21.95 7.81 -11.24
N ILE A 63 22.55 8.61 -12.17
CA ILE A 63 21.93 8.85 -13.48
C ILE A 63 21.86 7.60 -14.35
N GLU A 64 22.83 6.69 -14.24
CA GLU A 64 22.80 5.42 -14.97
C GLU A 64 21.70 4.51 -14.39
N ARG A 65 21.58 4.44 -13.05
CA ARG A 65 20.48 3.74 -12.39
C ARG A 65 19.12 4.32 -12.79
N GLY A 66 19.00 5.66 -12.86
CA GLY A 66 17.80 6.34 -13.32
C GLY A 66 17.43 6.03 -14.78
N ASN A 67 18.41 5.77 -15.64
CA ASN A 67 18.15 5.38 -17.03
C ASN A 67 17.50 3.98 -17.11
N TYR A 68 17.85 3.02 -16.23
CA TYR A 68 17.14 1.75 -16.13
C TYR A 68 15.67 1.97 -15.72
N LEU A 69 15.42 2.79 -14.70
CA LEU A 69 14.06 3.09 -14.27
C LEU A 69 13.20 3.69 -15.38
N LYS A 70 13.74 4.62 -16.17
CA LYS A 70 13.04 5.21 -17.32
C LYS A 70 12.68 4.18 -18.39
N LYS A 71 13.55 3.20 -18.64
CA LYS A 71 13.24 2.09 -19.57
C LYS A 71 12.12 1.20 -19.01
N ILE A 72 12.12 0.93 -17.69
CA ILE A 72 11.06 0.17 -17.04
C ILE A 72 9.73 0.93 -17.17
N ALA A 73 9.68 2.23 -16.88
CA ALA A 73 8.47 3.04 -17.01
C ALA A 73 7.94 3.05 -18.45
N ALA A 74 8.83 3.12 -19.46
CA ALA A 74 8.45 3.02 -20.87
C ALA A 74 7.82 1.64 -21.18
N GLY A 75 8.45 0.54 -20.75
CA GLY A 75 7.94 -0.81 -20.97
C GLY A 75 6.58 -1.04 -20.29
N ILE A 76 6.33 -0.43 -19.12
CA ILE A 76 5.00 -0.45 -18.47
C ILE A 76 3.94 0.22 -19.35
N ARG A 77 4.25 1.41 -19.91
CA ARG A 77 3.32 2.12 -20.78
C ARG A 77 3.03 1.36 -22.08
N GLU A 78 4.02 0.69 -22.64
CA GLU A 78 3.86 -0.17 -23.83
C GLU A 78 2.96 -1.38 -23.57
N ARG A 79 2.99 -1.97 -22.37
CA ARG A 79 2.19 -3.14 -21.98
C ARG A 79 0.97 -2.76 -21.11
N SER A 80 0.58 -1.49 -21.04
CA SER A 80 -0.45 -1.00 -20.11
C SER A 80 -1.80 -1.72 -20.25
N GLU A 81 -2.23 -2.03 -21.47
CA GLU A 81 -3.50 -2.74 -21.72
C GLU A 81 -3.47 -4.19 -21.20
N GLU A 82 -2.35 -4.88 -21.37
CA GLU A 82 -2.14 -6.22 -20.81
C GLU A 82 -2.13 -6.21 -19.29
N ILE A 83 -1.40 -5.26 -18.70
CA ILE A 83 -1.31 -5.06 -17.25
C ILE A 83 -2.70 -4.78 -16.67
N THR A 84 -3.46 -3.88 -17.30
CA THR A 84 -4.84 -3.55 -16.91
C THR A 84 -5.72 -4.80 -16.86
N LYS A 85 -5.71 -5.61 -17.92
CA LYS A 85 -6.50 -6.85 -17.98
C LYS A 85 -6.12 -7.84 -16.89
N VAL A 86 -4.83 -8.01 -16.62
CA VAL A 86 -4.36 -8.93 -15.58
C VAL A 86 -4.76 -8.44 -14.19
N ILE A 87 -4.63 -7.15 -13.90
CA ILE A 87 -5.09 -6.57 -12.63
C ILE A 87 -6.58 -6.79 -12.42
N MET A 88 -7.39 -6.65 -13.48
CA MET A 88 -8.82 -6.97 -13.44
C MET A 88 -9.09 -8.46 -13.18
N GLN A 89 -8.32 -9.36 -13.80
CA GLN A 89 -8.53 -10.81 -13.70
C GLN A 89 -8.19 -11.36 -12.30
N GLU A 90 -7.06 -10.96 -11.73
CA GLU A 90 -6.61 -11.50 -10.44
C GLU A 90 -7.06 -10.70 -9.23
N GLY A 91 -7.31 -9.39 -9.39
CA GLY A 91 -7.74 -8.50 -8.31
C GLY A 91 -9.22 -8.09 -8.35
N GLY A 92 -9.91 -8.34 -9.46
CA GLY A 92 -11.33 -7.97 -9.64
C GLY A 92 -11.59 -6.47 -9.77
N LYS A 93 -10.58 -5.65 -10.04
CA LYS A 93 -10.73 -4.19 -10.15
C LYS A 93 -11.57 -3.77 -11.33
N THR A 94 -12.15 -2.56 -11.26
CA THR A 94 -12.74 -1.91 -12.42
C THR A 94 -11.66 -1.56 -13.46
N TYR A 95 -12.05 -1.45 -14.73
CA TYR A 95 -11.09 -1.09 -15.79
C TYR A 95 -10.39 0.24 -15.51
N ASP A 96 -11.13 1.27 -15.13
CA ASP A 96 -10.57 2.60 -14.89
C ASP A 96 -9.54 2.58 -13.76
N LEU A 97 -9.82 1.85 -12.67
CA LEU A 97 -8.89 1.72 -11.56
C LEU A 97 -7.65 0.90 -11.93
N ALA A 98 -7.81 -0.21 -12.65
CA ALA A 98 -6.70 -1.05 -13.09
C ALA A 98 -5.79 -0.30 -14.09
N ASN A 99 -6.39 0.43 -15.03
CA ASN A 99 -5.66 1.28 -15.97
C ASN A 99 -4.93 2.43 -15.27
N THR A 100 -5.58 3.07 -14.30
CA THR A 100 -4.95 4.09 -13.44
C THR A 100 -3.75 3.52 -12.70
N GLU A 101 -3.86 2.31 -12.12
CA GLU A 101 -2.73 1.68 -11.43
C GLU A 101 -1.54 1.45 -12.36
N ALA A 102 -1.77 1.00 -13.59
CA ALA A 102 -0.70 0.78 -14.58
C ALA A 102 0.05 2.08 -14.90
N PHE A 103 -0.67 3.15 -15.25
CA PHE A 103 -0.05 4.44 -15.60
C PHE A 103 0.57 5.14 -14.39
N PHE A 104 -0.10 5.14 -13.24
CA PHE A 104 0.41 5.71 -12.00
C PHE A 104 1.71 5.03 -11.55
N THR A 105 1.84 3.73 -11.81
CA THR A 105 3.08 2.97 -11.57
C THR A 105 4.23 3.46 -12.44
N ALA A 106 3.98 3.68 -13.73
CA ALA A 106 5.00 4.22 -14.64
C ALA A 106 5.42 5.64 -14.25
N ASP A 107 4.45 6.49 -13.89
CA ASP A 107 4.71 7.86 -13.44
C ASP A 107 5.50 7.90 -12.13
N TYR A 108 5.20 6.98 -11.19
CA TYR A 108 5.97 6.84 -9.95
C TYR A 108 7.43 6.44 -10.22
N ILE A 109 7.66 5.52 -11.13
CA ILE A 109 9.03 5.09 -11.50
C ILE A 109 9.80 6.25 -12.14
N ASP A 110 9.16 7.02 -13.04
CA ASP A 110 9.77 8.22 -13.62
C ASP A 110 10.09 9.26 -12.54
N TYR A 111 9.15 9.51 -11.60
CA TYR A 111 9.38 10.41 -10.48
C TYR A 111 10.59 9.98 -9.64
N MET A 112 10.72 8.69 -9.34
CA MET A 112 11.90 8.17 -8.63
C MET A 112 13.19 8.28 -9.45
N ALA A 113 13.13 8.05 -10.77
CA ALA A 113 14.29 8.23 -11.66
C ALA A 113 14.81 9.69 -11.68
N GLU A 114 13.92 10.67 -11.51
CA GLU A 114 14.28 12.08 -11.46
C GLU A 114 15.09 12.46 -10.21
N TRP A 115 15.08 11.66 -9.16
CA TRP A 115 15.90 11.85 -7.96
C TRP A 115 17.39 11.58 -8.21
N ALA A 116 17.78 11.05 -9.36
CA ALA A 116 19.17 10.76 -9.71
C ALA A 116 20.14 11.93 -9.48
N ARG A 117 19.66 13.18 -9.51
CA ARG A 117 20.46 14.41 -9.30
C ARG A 117 19.95 15.28 -8.15
N ARG A 118 19.02 14.77 -7.31
CA ARG A 118 18.32 15.61 -6.33
C ARG A 118 18.51 15.17 -4.87
N TYR A 119 19.03 13.96 -4.60
CA TYR A 119 19.38 13.59 -3.24
C TYR A 119 20.85 13.94 -2.98
N GLU A 120 21.08 14.71 -1.93
CA GLU A 120 22.33 15.41 -1.67
C GLU A 120 22.85 15.05 -0.28
N GLY A 121 24.16 15.23 -0.09
CA GLY A 121 24.80 15.28 1.22
C GLY A 121 24.84 16.71 1.76
N GLU A 122 25.49 16.89 2.90
CA GLU A 122 25.58 18.18 3.57
C GLU A 122 27.04 18.48 3.94
N ILE A 123 27.38 19.77 4.00
CA ILE A 123 28.59 20.27 4.64
C ILE A 123 28.17 21.00 5.91
N ILE A 124 28.61 20.48 7.05
CA ILE A 124 28.22 20.97 8.37
C ILE A 124 29.32 21.82 8.94
N GLN A 125 28.98 22.95 9.58
CA GLN A 125 29.94 23.81 10.28
C GLN A 125 30.58 23.07 11.44
N SER A 126 31.92 23.18 11.55
CA SER A 126 32.66 22.66 12.70
C SER A 126 32.98 23.76 13.72
N ASP A 127 33.01 23.40 14.99
CA ASP A 127 33.50 24.25 16.08
C ASP A 127 35.06 24.29 16.17
N ARG A 128 35.74 23.44 15.35
CA ARG A 128 37.21 23.37 15.30
C ARG A 128 37.76 24.10 14.06
N LYS A 129 38.85 24.77 14.24
CA LYS A 129 39.58 25.40 13.14
C LYS A 129 40.07 24.33 12.15
N LYS A 130 39.89 24.58 10.83
CA LYS A 130 40.36 23.71 9.74
C LYS A 130 39.77 22.29 9.76
N GLU A 131 38.71 22.02 10.51
CA GLU A 131 37.94 20.79 10.43
C GLU A 131 36.77 20.95 9.44
N HIS A 132 36.60 19.97 8.58
CA HIS A 132 35.49 19.87 7.68
C HIS A 132 34.61 18.67 8.08
N ILE A 133 33.30 18.88 8.21
CA ILE A 133 32.35 17.83 8.50
C ILE A 133 31.49 17.62 7.25
N LEU A 134 31.58 16.44 6.65
CA LEU A 134 30.85 16.07 5.46
C LEU A 134 29.85 14.97 5.79
N MET A 135 28.61 15.12 5.35
CA MET A 135 27.58 14.11 5.47
C MET A 135 27.23 13.54 4.11
N TYR A 136 27.41 12.24 3.94
CA TYR A 136 27.07 11.52 2.71
C TYR A 136 25.80 10.70 2.90
N LYS A 137 24.98 10.65 1.86
CA LYS A 137 23.88 9.71 1.72
C LYS A 137 24.35 8.50 0.89
N LYS A 138 24.31 7.31 1.46
CA LYS A 138 24.77 6.07 0.82
C LYS A 138 23.67 5.00 0.83
N ALA A 139 23.72 4.09 -0.14
CA ALA A 139 22.85 2.91 -0.14
C ALA A 139 22.94 2.14 1.18
N LEU A 140 21.83 1.56 1.61
CA LEU A 140 21.78 0.68 2.78
C LEU A 140 22.49 -0.64 2.53
N GLY A 141 22.20 -1.27 1.36
CA GLY A 141 22.66 -2.60 1.00
C GLY A 141 21.58 -3.42 0.32
N VAL A 142 21.49 -4.73 0.66
CA VAL A 142 20.39 -5.57 0.19
C VAL A 142 19.10 -5.16 0.90
N THR A 143 18.06 -4.89 0.11
CA THR A 143 16.72 -4.60 0.61
C THR A 143 15.73 -5.69 0.25
N THR A 144 14.64 -5.81 1.00
CA THR A 144 13.58 -6.75 0.67
C THR A 144 12.23 -6.06 0.62
N GLY A 145 11.36 -6.52 -0.30
CA GLY A 145 10.02 -6.01 -0.50
C GLY A 145 8.96 -7.10 -0.33
N ILE A 146 8.06 -6.98 0.64
CA ILE A 146 6.95 -7.89 0.84
C ILE A 146 5.67 -7.16 0.44
N LEU A 147 4.98 -7.68 -0.59
CA LEU A 147 3.88 -7.00 -1.26
C LEU A 147 2.52 -7.54 -0.81
N PRO A 148 1.50 -6.66 -0.68
CA PRO A 148 0.11 -7.05 -0.54
C PRO A 148 -0.52 -7.32 -1.91
N TRP A 149 -1.80 -7.67 -1.91
CA TRP A 149 -2.57 -8.02 -3.11
C TRP A 149 -3.45 -6.88 -3.65
N ASN A 150 -3.67 -5.80 -2.89
CA ASN A 150 -4.70 -4.81 -3.22
C ASN A 150 -4.29 -3.80 -4.32
N PHE A 151 -3.02 -3.39 -4.38
CA PHE A 151 -2.42 -2.61 -5.47
C PHE A 151 -1.07 -3.19 -5.86
N PRO A 152 -1.04 -4.44 -6.33
CA PRO A 152 0.20 -5.20 -6.42
C PRO A 152 1.17 -4.64 -7.46
N PHE A 153 0.65 -4.10 -8.58
CA PHE A 153 1.49 -3.53 -9.64
C PHE A 153 2.10 -2.18 -9.25
N PHE A 154 1.37 -1.36 -8.49
CA PHE A 154 1.92 -0.11 -7.95
C PHE A 154 2.91 -0.38 -6.80
N LEU A 155 2.56 -1.29 -5.89
CA LEU A 155 3.35 -1.50 -4.68
C LEU A 155 4.69 -2.22 -4.93
N ILE A 156 4.83 -3.01 -6.01
CA ILE A 156 6.17 -3.49 -6.42
C ILE A 156 7.06 -2.33 -6.85
N ALA A 157 6.54 -1.36 -7.61
CA ALA A 157 7.31 -0.19 -8.03
C ALA A 157 7.66 0.70 -6.83
N ARG A 158 6.72 0.88 -5.88
CA ARG A 158 6.92 1.65 -4.63
C ARG A 158 8.08 1.10 -3.78
N LYS A 159 8.37 -0.20 -3.85
CA LYS A 159 9.51 -0.82 -3.18
C LYS A 159 10.77 -0.83 -4.05
N THR A 160 10.62 -1.14 -5.34
CA THR A 160 11.73 -1.36 -6.27
C THR A 160 12.38 -0.06 -6.73
N ALA A 161 11.59 0.95 -7.12
CA ALA A 161 12.15 2.17 -7.70
C ALA A 161 13.04 2.97 -6.73
N PRO A 162 12.62 3.25 -5.46
CA PRO A 162 13.50 3.93 -4.51
C PRO A 162 14.72 3.07 -4.12
N ALA A 163 14.59 1.74 -4.02
CA ALA A 163 15.74 0.86 -3.78
C ALA A 163 16.77 0.99 -4.90
N LEU A 164 16.36 0.85 -6.16
CA LEU A 164 17.26 0.87 -7.30
C LEU A 164 17.92 2.24 -7.50
N ILE A 165 17.17 3.34 -7.45
CA ILE A 165 17.73 4.68 -7.69
C ILE A 165 18.75 5.07 -6.61
N THR A 166 18.56 4.64 -5.38
CA THR A 166 19.49 4.91 -4.27
C THR A 166 20.69 3.95 -4.22
N GLY A 167 20.75 2.97 -5.14
CA GLY A 167 21.88 2.05 -5.31
C GLY A 167 21.79 0.80 -4.43
N ASN A 168 20.61 0.45 -3.95
CA ASN A 168 20.36 -0.82 -3.27
C ASN A 168 19.97 -1.91 -4.26
N THR A 169 20.26 -3.16 -3.93
CA THR A 169 19.64 -4.33 -4.56
C THR A 169 18.36 -4.70 -3.83
N ILE A 170 17.48 -5.46 -4.48
CA ILE A 170 16.20 -5.82 -3.89
C ILE A 170 15.78 -7.26 -4.21
N VAL A 171 15.22 -7.93 -3.19
CA VAL A 171 14.52 -9.21 -3.33
C VAL A 171 13.05 -9.00 -2.97
N VAL A 172 12.15 -9.31 -3.90
CA VAL A 172 10.71 -9.05 -3.74
C VAL A 172 9.94 -10.35 -3.60
N LYS A 173 8.92 -10.35 -2.72
CA LYS A 173 7.92 -11.40 -2.60
C LYS A 173 6.54 -10.82 -2.91
N PRO A 174 5.83 -11.32 -3.95
CA PRO A 174 4.45 -10.92 -4.23
C PRO A 174 3.48 -11.55 -3.22
N SER A 175 2.24 -11.04 -3.20
CA SER A 175 1.14 -11.76 -2.58
C SER A 175 0.81 -13.03 -3.36
N GLU A 176 0.36 -14.05 -2.67
CA GLU A 176 -0.12 -15.31 -3.26
C GLU A 176 -1.43 -15.12 -4.06
N GLU A 177 -2.17 -14.04 -3.76
CA GLU A 177 -3.46 -13.73 -4.41
C GLU A 177 -3.29 -13.07 -5.78
N THR A 178 -2.23 -12.26 -5.99
CA THR A 178 -2.05 -11.43 -7.19
C THR A 178 -0.63 -11.46 -7.74
N PRO A 179 -0.08 -12.62 -8.09
CA PRO A 179 1.30 -12.73 -8.55
C PRO A 179 1.49 -12.50 -10.06
N ILE A 180 0.43 -12.60 -10.88
CA ILE A 180 0.56 -12.54 -12.36
C ILE A 180 1.06 -11.17 -12.81
N ASN A 181 0.48 -10.09 -12.28
CA ASN A 181 0.91 -8.73 -12.61
C ASN A 181 2.37 -8.47 -12.19
N VAL A 182 2.81 -9.03 -11.05
CA VAL A 182 4.18 -8.94 -10.56
C VAL A 182 5.15 -9.70 -11.49
N GLN A 183 4.72 -10.83 -12.07
CA GLN A 183 5.49 -11.50 -13.11
C GLN A 183 5.64 -10.64 -14.36
N ILE A 184 4.57 -9.96 -14.81
CA ILE A 184 4.63 -9.02 -15.95
C ILE A 184 5.61 -7.88 -15.67
N PHE A 185 5.58 -7.32 -14.45
CA PHE A 185 6.56 -6.32 -14.03
C PHE A 185 7.99 -6.85 -14.14
N THR A 186 8.22 -8.10 -13.72
CA THR A 186 9.52 -8.76 -13.80
C THR A 186 9.95 -9.04 -15.25
N GLU A 187 9.01 -9.40 -16.13
CA GLU A 187 9.29 -9.55 -17.57
C GLU A 187 9.74 -8.23 -18.20
N ILE A 188 9.15 -7.11 -17.80
CA ILE A 188 9.59 -5.78 -18.25
C ILE A 188 11.01 -5.49 -17.75
N LEU A 189 11.32 -5.81 -16.49
CA LEU A 189 12.67 -5.68 -15.93
C LEU A 189 13.70 -6.53 -16.70
N ASP A 190 13.35 -7.74 -17.11
CA ASP A 190 14.21 -8.61 -17.89
C ASP A 190 14.59 -8.01 -19.27
N THR A 191 13.66 -7.24 -19.89
CA THR A 191 13.91 -6.60 -21.18
C THR A 191 14.87 -5.40 -21.13
N VAL A 192 15.16 -4.85 -19.97
CA VAL A 192 16.00 -3.62 -19.87
C VAL A 192 17.45 -3.89 -19.53
N ASP A 193 17.88 -5.17 -19.55
CA ASP A 193 19.25 -5.60 -19.28
C ASP A 193 19.76 -5.15 -17.89
N LEU A 194 18.91 -5.22 -16.87
CA LEU A 194 19.30 -4.91 -15.50
C LEU A 194 20.40 -5.91 -15.07
N PRO A 195 21.50 -5.43 -14.43
CA PRO A 195 22.57 -6.35 -14.04
C PRO A 195 22.07 -7.52 -13.19
N PRO A 196 22.49 -8.77 -13.45
CA PRO A 196 22.04 -9.94 -12.70
C PRO A 196 22.21 -9.77 -11.19
N GLY A 197 21.18 -10.18 -10.42
CA GLY A 197 21.14 -10.08 -8.97
C GLY A 197 20.67 -8.74 -8.42
N VAL A 198 20.60 -7.66 -9.22
CA VAL A 198 20.14 -6.35 -8.75
C VAL A 198 18.67 -6.38 -8.33
N PHE A 199 17.84 -7.07 -9.09
CA PHE A 199 16.45 -7.38 -8.75
C PHE A 199 16.25 -8.90 -8.76
N ASN A 200 15.54 -9.39 -7.75
CA ASN A 200 15.16 -10.81 -7.66
C ASN A 200 13.70 -10.91 -7.18
N LEU A 201 12.99 -11.92 -7.69
CA LEU A 201 11.61 -12.24 -7.31
C LEU A 201 11.55 -13.67 -6.77
N VAL A 202 11.04 -13.83 -5.55
CA VAL A 202 10.82 -15.15 -4.92
C VAL A 202 9.36 -15.29 -4.54
N ASN A 203 8.72 -16.32 -5.05
CA ASN A 203 7.33 -16.65 -4.76
C ASN A 203 7.23 -17.54 -3.51
N GLY A 204 6.04 -17.63 -2.93
CA GLY A 204 5.76 -18.54 -1.82
C GLY A 204 5.06 -17.90 -0.64
N GLU A 205 4.83 -18.70 0.38
CA GLU A 205 4.07 -18.27 1.57
C GLU A 205 4.82 -17.25 2.42
N GLY A 206 4.09 -16.27 2.95
CA GLY A 206 4.65 -15.26 3.84
C GLY A 206 5.31 -15.83 5.09
N SER A 207 4.83 -16.97 5.59
CA SER A 207 5.39 -17.68 6.75
C SER A 207 6.77 -18.28 6.51
N VAL A 208 7.12 -18.60 5.27
CA VAL A 208 8.40 -19.20 4.87
C VAL A 208 9.27 -18.15 4.21
N VAL A 209 8.90 -17.72 3.01
CA VAL A 209 9.67 -16.74 2.21
C VAL A 209 9.74 -15.37 2.89
N GLY A 210 8.59 -14.86 3.36
CA GLY A 210 8.54 -13.57 4.06
C GLY A 210 9.36 -13.56 5.36
N ASN A 211 9.34 -14.65 6.11
CA ASN A 211 10.14 -14.77 7.33
C ASN A 211 11.65 -14.76 7.02
N GLU A 212 12.10 -15.49 6.00
CA GLU A 212 13.52 -15.49 5.61
C GLU A 212 13.97 -14.12 5.08
N LEU A 213 13.14 -13.44 4.25
CA LEU A 213 13.41 -12.07 3.80
C LEU A 213 13.57 -11.08 4.96
N ALA A 214 12.88 -11.33 6.07
CA ALA A 214 12.93 -10.44 7.24
C ALA A 214 14.03 -10.79 8.24
N SER A 215 14.44 -12.07 8.33
CA SER A 215 15.38 -12.56 9.36
C SER A 215 16.79 -12.83 8.84
N ASN A 216 17.05 -12.68 7.54
CA ASN A 216 18.37 -12.94 6.98
C ASN A 216 19.35 -11.81 7.33
N SER A 217 20.54 -12.17 7.82
CA SER A 217 21.57 -11.23 8.31
C SER A 217 22.20 -10.34 7.22
N LYS A 218 22.05 -10.68 5.94
CA LYS A 218 22.53 -9.86 4.82
C LYS A 218 21.57 -8.73 4.44
N VAL A 219 20.33 -8.80 4.92
CA VAL A 219 19.30 -7.78 4.61
C VAL A 219 19.48 -6.55 5.47
N ALA A 220 19.62 -5.40 4.83
CA ALA A 220 19.78 -4.11 5.49
C ALA A 220 18.46 -3.37 5.74
N LEU A 221 17.43 -3.62 4.90
CA LEU A 221 16.08 -3.06 5.04
C LEU A 221 15.03 -4.07 4.61
N VAL A 222 14.02 -4.26 5.46
CA VAL A 222 12.77 -4.95 5.09
C VAL A 222 11.66 -3.94 4.94
N SER A 223 11.10 -3.83 3.72
CA SER A 223 9.93 -3.00 3.46
C SER A 223 8.72 -3.89 3.21
N ILE A 224 7.70 -3.76 4.04
CA ILE A 224 6.43 -4.49 3.90
C ILE A 224 5.25 -3.53 3.81
N THR A 225 4.30 -3.84 2.94
CA THR A 225 2.94 -3.31 3.00
C THR A 225 1.99 -4.47 3.27
N GLY A 226 1.15 -4.35 4.30
CA GLY A 226 0.26 -5.44 4.69
C GLY A 226 -0.53 -5.19 5.98
N SER A 227 -1.05 -6.26 6.60
CA SER A 227 -1.79 -6.13 7.85
C SER A 227 -0.88 -5.80 9.04
N VAL A 228 -1.46 -5.19 10.09
CA VAL A 228 -0.74 -4.95 11.37
C VAL A 228 -0.13 -6.24 11.94
N SER A 229 -0.85 -7.36 11.82
CA SER A 229 -0.35 -8.66 12.28
C SER A 229 0.89 -9.11 11.48
N ALA A 230 0.90 -8.93 10.16
CA ALA A 230 2.05 -9.26 9.31
C ALA A 230 3.24 -8.34 9.63
N GLY A 231 3.01 -7.03 9.79
CA GLY A 231 4.06 -6.08 10.16
C GLY A 231 4.73 -6.40 11.50
N LYS A 232 3.95 -6.80 12.52
CA LYS A 232 4.49 -7.23 13.82
C LYS A 232 5.40 -8.46 13.69
N LYS A 233 5.01 -9.46 12.88
CA LYS A 233 5.85 -10.66 12.61
C LYS A 233 7.13 -10.31 11.89
N VAL A 234 7.06 -9.42 10.90
CA VAL A 234 8.26 -8.93 10.18
C VAL A 234 9.20 -8.17 11.14
N MET A 235 8.66 -7.29 11.98
CA MET A 235 9.45 -6.56 12.97
C MET A 235 10.13 -7.50 13.98
N GLU A 236 9.42 -8.53 14.46
CA GLU A 236 9.97 -9.57 15.31
C GLU A 236 11.11 -10.34 14.62
N ALA A 237 10.91 -10.77 13.36
CA ALA A 237 11.94 -11.48 12.60
C ALA A 237 13.17 -10.61 12.33
N ALA A 238 12.99 -9.35 11.95
CA ALA A 238 14.05 -8.37 11.68
C ALA A 238 14.87 -8.01 12.92
N SER A 239 14.25 -8.05 14.10
CA SER A 239 14.92 -7.73 15.38
C SER A 239 16.13 -8.62 15.68
N LYS A 240 16.18 -9.85 15.14
CA LYS A 240 17.28 -10.79 15.33
C LYS A 240 18.64 -10.23 14.86
N ASN A 241 18.63 -9.38 13.83
CA ASN A 241 19.83 -8.79 13.24
C ASN A 241 19.84 -7.25 13.36
N VAL A 242 18.88 -6.67 14.09
CA VAL A 242 18.69 -5.20 14.17
C VAL A 242 18.47 -4.59 12.76
N THR A 243 17.87 -5.36 11.85
CA THR A 243 17.58 -4.92 10.48
C THR A 243 16.57 -3.79 10.48
N LYS A 244 16.83 -2.73 9.70
CA LYS A 244 15.90 -1.62 9.53
C LYS A 244 14.58 -2.16 8.94
N VAL A 245 13.45 -1.66 9.45
CA VAL A 245 12.12 -1.98 8.92
C VAL A 245 11.43 -0.72 8.39
N ASN A 246 10.68 -0.87 7.30
CA ASN A 246 9.75 0.11 6.78
C ASN A 246 8.40 -0.59 6.65
N LEU A 247 7.46 -0.23 7.53
CA LEU A 247 6.17 -0.91 7.70
C LEU A 247 5.05 0.04 7.29
N GLU A 248 4.33 -0.33 6.24
CA GLU A 248 3.10 0.33 5.81
C GLU A 248 1.95 -0.63 6.07
N LEU A 249 1.12 -0.30 7.06
CA LEU A 249 0.15 -1.25 7.59
C LEU A 249 -1.27 -0.71 7.44
N GLY A 250 -2.24 -1.46 7.99
CA GLY A 250 -3.64 -1.13 7.89
C GLY A 250 -4.02 0.21 8.53
N GLY A 251 -5.20 0.68 8.19
CA GLY A 251 -5.77 1.93 8.66
C GLY A 251 -7.23 1.80 9.11
N LYS A 252 -7.72 2.84 9.80
CA LYS A 252 -9.13 3.02 10.14
C LYS A 252 -9.49 4.50 9.99
N ALA A 253 -9.33 5.01 8.78
CA ALA A 253 -9.41 6.43 8.47
C ALA A 253 -10.77 7.03 8.85
N PRO A 254 -10.81 8.05 9.73
CA PRO A 254 -12.00 8.82 10.01
C PRO A 254 -12.29 9.81 8.86
N ALA A 255 -13.55 9.93 8.49
CA ALA A 255 -14.09 11.00 7.66
C ALA A 255 -14.98 11.88 8.53
N ILE A 256 -14.50 13.08 8.88
CA ILE A 256 -15.18 14.00 9.80
C ILE A 256 -15.98 15.03 9.00
N VAL A 257 -17.30 15.09 9.19
CA VAL A 257 -18.20 15.99 8.48
C VAL A 257 -18.77 17.00 9.46
N LEU A 258 -18.28 18.24 9.40
CA LEU A 258 -18.72 19.32 10.28
C LEU A 258 -20.05 19.94 9.80
N GLU A 259 -20.70 20.71 10.69
CA GLU A 259 -22.02 21.32 10.45
C GLU A 259 -22.06 22.28 9.26
N ASP A 260 -20.92 22.87 8.92
CA ASP A 260 -20.76 23.82 7.80
C ASP A 260 -20.31 23.16 6.49
N ALA A 261 -20.15 21.83 6.47
CA ALA A 261 -19.65 21.11 5.29
C ALA A 261 -20.59 21.22 4.08
N ASN A 262 -20.01 21.29 2.88
CA ASN A 262 -20.76 21.07 1.65
C ASN A 262 -21.15 19.59 1.56
N LEU A 263 -22.41 19.27 1.90
CA LEU A 263 -22.89 17.89 2.03
C LEU A 263 -22.79 17.09 0.73
N ASP A 264 -23.07 17.71 -0.43
CA ASP A 264 -23.04 17.00 -1.71
C ASP A 264 -21.60 16.56 -2.07
N LYS A 265 -20.62 17.43 -1.83
CA LYS A 265 -19.20 17.12 -2.01
C LYS A 265 -18.71 16.11 -0.98
N ALA A 266 -19.04 16.29 0.30
CA ALA A 266 -18.63 15.38 1.36
C ALA A 266 -19.13 13.94 1.09
N VAL A 267 -20.44 13.80 0.77
CA VAL A 267 -21.03 12.50 0.41
C VAL A 267 -20.33 11.89 -0.79
N GLN A 268 -20.08 12.66 -1.85
CA GLN A 268 -19.43 12.13 -3.05
C GLN A 268 -18.02 11.63 -2.75
N TYR A 269 -17.18 12.44 -2.11
CA TYR A 269 -15.79 12.08 -1.82
C TYR A 269 -15.66 10.91 -0.82
N ILE A 270 -16.57 10.80 0.15
CA ILE A 270 -16.60 9.67 1.09
C ILE A 270 -16.97 8.38 0.34
N ILE A 271 -17.93 8.44 -0.60
CA ILE A 271 -18.30 7.27 -1.41
C ILE A 271 -17.14 6.89 -2.33
N ASP A 272 -16.58 7.84 -3.08
CA ASP A 272 -15.46 7.59 -3.98
C ASP A 272 -14.28 6.96 -3.23
N SER A 273 -14.00 7.47 -2.01
CA SER A 273 -13.00 6.90 -1.13
C SER A 273 -13.34 5.48 -0.65
N ARG A 274 -14.63 5.18 -0.34
CA ARG A 274 -15.01 3.88 0.24
C ARG A 274 -15.18 2.78 -0.78
N ILE A 275 -15.67 3.08 -1.99
CA ILE A 275 -15.94 2.05 -3.00
C ILE A 275 -14.71 1.70 -3.84
N ILE A 276 -13.67 2.52 -3.83
CA ILE A 276 -12.42 2.24 -4.57
C ILE A 276 -11.90 0.85 -4.18
N ASN A 277 -11.60 0.03 -5.19
CA ASN A 277 -11.19 -1.37 -5.01
C ASN A 277 -12.12 -2.16 -4.03
N THR A 278 -13.42 -1.88 -4.05
CA THR A 278 -14.41 -2.50 -3.15
C THR A 278 -14.07 -2.28 -1.65
N GLY A 279 -13.49 -1.11 -1.33
CA GLY A 279 -13.06 -0.76 0.02
C GLY A 279 -11.80 -1.45 0.52
N GLN A 280 -11.07 -2.12 -0.35
CA GLN A 280 -9.86 -2.87 -0.02
C GLN A 280 -8.60 -1.99 -0.17
N VAL A 281 -8.61 -0.84 0.52
CA VAL A 281 -7.56 0.18 0.45
C VAL A 281 -7.25 0.68 1.86
N CYS A 282 -5.96 0.77 2.21
CA CYS A 282 -5.51 1.12 3.55
C CYS A 282 -5.81 2.58 3.95
N ASN A 283 -5.84 3.50 2.97
CA ASN A 283 -6.02 4.94 3.20
C ASN A 283 -7.46 5.43 3.00
N CYS A 284 -8.40 4.59 2.54
CA CYS A 284 -9.77 5.01 2.28
C CYS A 284 -10.58 5.23 3.57
N ALA A 285 -11.64 6.06 3.49
CA ALA A 285 -12.54 6.31 4.61
C ALA A 285 -13.13 4.97 5.15
N GLU A 286 -12.90 4.68 6.43
CA GLU A 286 -13.30 3.44 7.12
C GLU A 286 -14.39 3.66 8.17
N ARG A 287 -14.60 4.90 8.61
CA ARG A 287 -15.61 5.31 9.58
C ARG A 287 -15.97 6.77 9.36
N VAL A 288 -17.24 7.11 9.52
CA VAL A 288 -17.75 8.47 9.32
C VAL A 288 -18.16 9.04 10.66
N TYR A 289 -17.67 10.24 10.95
CA TYR A 289 -18.13 11.08 12.06
C TYR A 289 -18.90 12.25 11.48
N VAL A 290 -20.14 12.43 11.89
CA VAL A 290 -21.02 13.47 11.37
C VAL A 290 -21.61 14.30 12.49
N HIS A 291 -21.61 15.63 12.36
CA HIS A 291 -22.21 16.53 13.34
C HIS A 291 -23.72 16.28 13.44
N SER A 292 -24.25 16.16 14.68
CA SER A 292 -25.63 15.76 14.96
C SER A 292 -26.66 16.64 14.25
N SER A 293 -26.41 17.96 14.12
CA SER A 293 -27.32 18.89 13.46
C SER A 293 -27.56 18.63 11.96
N ILE A 294 -26.68 17.90 11.31
CA ILE A 294 -26.79 17.58 9.86
C ILE A 294 -26.87 16.06 9.60
N SER A 295 -26.80 15.23 10.65
CA SER A 295 -26.66 13.78 10.55
C SER A 295 -27.79 13.15 9.74
N GLU A 296 -29.05 13.48 9.99
CA GLU A 296 -30.17 12.91 9.25
C GLU A 296 -30.08 13.20 7.76
N LYS A 297 -29.85 14.46 7.37
CA LYS A 297 -29.77 14.89 5.97
C LYS A 297 -28.57 14.31 5.26
N PHE A 298 -27.41 14.26 5.93
CA PHE A 298 -26.19 13.65 5.42
C PHE A 298 -26.39 12.14 5.19
N THR A 299 -26.91 11.43 6.20
CA THR A 299 -27.13 9.98 6.15
C THR A 299 -28.11 9.60 5.05
N GLN A 300 -29.21 10.32 4.87
CA GLN A 300 -30.17 10.08 3.78
C GLN A 300 -29.48 10.15 2.42
N ARG A 301 -28.68 11.19 2.16
CA ARG A 301 -27.96 11.33 0.88
C ARG A 301 -26.91 10.24 0.68
N LEU A 302 -26.16 9.91 1.74
CA LEU A 302 -25.13 8.86 1.68
C LEU A 302 -25.77 7.50 1.39
N VAL A 303 -26.84 7.12 2.10
CA VAL A 303 -27.58 5.87 1.90
C VAL A 303 -28.16 5.79 0.48
N GLN A 304 -28.79 6.87 0.00
CA GLN A 304 -29.32 6.90 -1.36
C GLN A 304 -28.23 6.57 -2.38
N LYS A 305 -27.11 7.30 -2.38
CA LYS A 305 -26.03 7.09 -3.33
C LYS A 305 -25.33 5.74 -3.17
N MET A 306 -25.10 5.27 -1.94
CA MET A 306 -24.51 3.96 -1.70
C MET A 306 -25.40 2.81 -2.18
N SER A 307 -26.74 2.98 -2.14
CA SER A 307 -27.69 2.00 -2.66
C SER A 307 -27.68 1.92 -4.20
N GLU A 308 -27.21 2.95 -4.88
CA GLU A 308 -27.11 3.02 -6.35
C GLU A 308 -25.81 2.39 -6.88
N VAL A 309 -24.84 2.11 -6.00
CA VAL A 309 -23.54 1.50 -6.36
C VAL A 309 -23.75 0.09 -6.89
N ARG A 310 -23.34 -0.13 -8.14
CA ARG A 310 -23.46 -1.42 -8.82
C ARG A 310 -22.19 -2.22 -8.65
N PHE A 311 -22.31 -3.51 -8.39
CA PHE A 311 -21.17 -4.41 -8.25
C PHE A 311 -21.38 -5.69 -9.08
N GLY A 312 -20.27 -6.28 -9.52
CA GLY A 312 -20.30 -7.49 -10.32
C GLY A 312 -18.97 -7.81 -10.98
N ASN A 313 -19.00 -8.76 -11.95
CA ASN A 313 -17.80 -9.13 -12.71
C ASN A 313 -17.40 -8.01 -13.67
N THR A 314 -16.34 -7.29 -13.31
CA THR A 314 -15.84 -6.12 -14.04
C THR A 314 -15.25 -6.44 -15.42
N LEU A 315 -14.96 -7.72 -15.70
CA LEU A 315 -14.55 -8.19 -17.03
C LEU A 315 -15.72 -8.30 -18.02
N GLU A 316 -16.95 -8.43 -17.49
CA GLU A 316 -18.16 -8.59 -18.35
C GLU A 316 -18.87 -7.26 -18.61
N HIS A 317 -18.95 -6.42 -17.55
CA HIS A 317 -19.68 -5.16 -17.62
C HIS A 317 -18.96 -4.06 -16.81
N ASN A 318 -19.29 -2.82 -17.14
CA ASN A 318 -18.82 -1.67 -16.40
C ASN A 318 -19.63 -1.52 -15.08
N TYR A 319 -19.07 -2.00 -13.99
CA TYR A 319 -19.56 -1.87 -12.62
C TYR A 319 -18.77 -0.81 -11.85
N ASP A 320 -19.37 -0.32 -10.77
CA ASP A 320 -18.72 0.67 -9.88
C ASP A 320 -17.78 -0.01 -8.89
N MET A 321 -18.03 -1.29 -8.56
CA MET A 321 -17.20 -2.16 -7.72
C MET A 321 -17.09 -3.58 -8.30
N GLY A 322 -15.94 -4.20 -8.07
CA GLY A 322 -15.70 -5.62 -8.28
C GLY A 322 -15.92 -6.48 -7.03
N PRO A 323 -15.38 -7.71 -7.01
CA PRO A 323 -15.42 -8.61 -5.85
C PRO A 323 -14.41 -8.19 -4.75
N LEU A 324 -14.56 -8.77 -3.58
CA LEU A 324 -13.49 -8.92 -2.59
C LEU A 324 -12.49 -9.97 -3.09
N ILE A 325 -11.26 -9.93 -2.58
CA ILE A 325 -10.16 -10.74 -3.13
C ILE A 325 -10.37 -12.26 -3.02
N ASN A 326 -10.98 -12.72 -1.95
CA ASN A 326 -11.22 -14.14 -1.70
C ASN A 326 -12.41 -14.35 -0.74
N LYS A 327 -12.81 -15.62 -0.57
CA LYS A 327 -13.90 -16.01 0.31
C LYS A 327 -13.68 -15.60 1.76
N GLN A 328 -12.45 -15.73 2.25
CA GLN A 328 -12.11 -15.36 3.63
C GLN A 328 -12.30 -13.86 3.88
N ALA A 329 -11.97 -13.01 2.90
CA ALA A 329 -12.22 -11.57 2.97
C ALA A 329 -13.73 -11.27 2.98
N GLN A 330 -14.53 -11.95 2.15
CA GLN A 330 -15.98 -11.80 2.13
C GLN A 330 -16.61 -12.18 3.47
N GLU A 331 -16.26 -13.34 4.03
CA GLU A 331 -16.74 -13.81 5.33
C GLU A 331 -16.31 -12.87 6.47
N ARG A 332 -15.09 -12.35 6.43
CA ARG A 332 -14.59 -11.38 7.41
C ARG A 332 -15.41 -10.09 7.40
N VAL A 333 -15.64 -9.52 6.22
CA VAL A 333 -16.47 -8.30 6.06
C VAL A 333 -17.90 -8.55 6.58
N HIS A 334 -18.51 -9.67 6.19
CA HIS A 334 -19.85 -10.02 6.64
C HIS A 334 -19.94 -10.20 8.16
N ASN A 335 -18.95 -10.86 8.77
CA ASN A 335 -18.89 -11.05 10.20
C ASN A 335 -18.76 -9.71 10.97
N HIS A 336 -18.02 -8.72 10.43
CA HIS A 336 -17.97 -7.37 11.00
C HIS A 336 -19.34 -6.70 10.98
N VAL A 337 -20.07 -6.82 9.86
CA VAL A 337 -21.43 -6.25 9.71
C VAL A 337 -22.40 -6.91 10.68
N LYS A 338 -22.44 -8.26 10.77
CA LYS A 338 -23.31 -8.99 11.68
C LYS A 338 -23.00 -8.70 13.16
N LYS A 339 -21.73 -8.53 13.49
CA LYS A 339 -21.31 -8.14 14.84
C LYS A 339 -21.79 -6.72 15.17
N ALA A 340 -21.70 -5.79 14.24
CA ALA A 340 -22.21 -4.43 14.42
C ALA A 340 -23.72 -4.42 14.65
N GLU A 341 -24.50 -5.22 13.89
CA GLU A 341 -25.94 -5.39 14.08
C GLU A 341 -26.25 -5.93 15.49
N ALA A 342 -25.53 -6.97 15.92
CA ALA A 342 -25.66 -7.52 17.28
C ALA A 342 -25.30 -6.54 18.39
N GLN A 343 -24.40 -5.57 18.12
CA GLN A 343 -24.02 -4.49 19.03
C GLN A 343 -25.02 -3.31 19.03
N GLY A 344 -26.08 -3.37 18.22
CA GLY A 344 -27.14 -2.35 18.14
C GLY A 344 -27.00 -1.39 16.93
N GLY A 345 -26.07 -1.63 16.03
CA GLY A 345 -25.99 -0.93 14.75
C GLY A 345 -27.20 -1.22 13.85
N VAL A 346 -27.60 -0.25 13.04
CA VAL A 346 -28.75 -0.37 12.13
C VAL A 346 -28.26 -0.31 10.69
N ILE A 347 -28.39 -1.43 9.97
CA ILE A 347 -28.05 -1.51 8.55
C ILE A 347 -29.07 -0.69 7.74
N LYS A 348 -28.61 0.26 6.94
CA LYS A 348 -29.46 1.14 6.10
C LYS A 348 -29.49 0.72 4.65
N CYS A 349 -28.42 0.10 4.14
CA CYS A 349 -28.35 -0.55 2.83
C CYS A 349 -27.25 -1.61 2.85
N GLY A 350 -27.29 -2.55 1.91
CA GLY A 350 -26.35 -3.66 1.81
C GLY A 350 -26.45 -4.66 2.96
N GLY A 351 -25.31 -5.16 3.43
CA GLY A 351 -25.18 -5.94 4.66
C GLY A 351 -25.34 -7.45 4.52
N GLU A 352 -25.69 -7.97 3.33
CA GLU A 352 -25.87 -9.40 3.07
C GLU A 352 -24.98 -9.88 1.93
N ILE A 353 -24.49 -11.12 2.02
CA ILE A 353 -23.78 -11.76 0.92
C ILE A 353 -24.80 -12.09 -0.19
N PRO A 354 -24.60 -11.63 -1.43
CA PRO A 354 -25.52 -11.91 -2.53
C PRO A 354 -25.47 -13.37 -2.96
N GLU A 355 -26.60 -13.91 -3.41
CA GLU A 355 -26.70 -15.27 -3.98
C GLU A 355 -26.20 -15.30 -5.44
N GLN A 356 -24.90 -15.18 -5.62
CA GLN A 356 -24.24 -15.26 -6.93
C GLN A 356 -22.83 -15.82 -6.80
N GLN A 357 -22.26 -16.34 -7.89
CA GLN A 357 -20.88 -16.80 -7.96
C GLN A 357 -19.91 -15.61 -7.80
N GLY A 358 -18.79 -15.83 -7.11
CA GLY A 358 -17.76 -14.81 -6.83
C GLY A 358 -17.90 -14.19 -5.45
N TYR A 359 -16.85 -13.50 -5.01
CA TYR A 359 -16.73 -13.00 -3.63
C TYR A 359 -17.27 -11.57 -3.50
N PHE A 360 -18.47 -11.30 -4.04
CA PHE A 360 -19.09 -9.97 -4.04
C PHE A 360 -19.65 -9.59 -2.67
N TYR A 361 -19.63 -8.30 -2.39
CA TYR A 361 -20.26 -7.71 -1.22
C TYR A 361 -20.82 -6.33 -1.54
N PRO A 362 -22.10 -6.03 -1.22
CA PRO A 362 -22.73 -4.75 -1.56
C PRO A 362 -22.16 -3.60 -0.71
N ALA A 363 -22.20 -2.40 -1.26
CA ALA A 363 -21.93 -1.18 -0.53
C ALA A 363 -22.89 -1.06 0.67
N THR A 364 -22.35 -0.89 1.87
CA THR A 364 -23.08 -1.06 3.13
C THR A 364 -22.92 0.15 4.04
N ILE A 365 -24.04 0.66 4.58
CA ILE A 365 -24.08 1.73 5.57
C ILE A 365 -24.70 1.22 6.87
N ILE A 366 -24.03 1.50 7.98
CA ILE A 366 -24.50 1.14 9.34
C ILE A 366 -24.57 2.42 10.16
N THR A 367 -25.74 2.70 10.70
CA THR A 367 -26.00 3.83 11.62
C THR A 367 -26.16 3.38 13.06
N ASN A 368 -26.38 4.31 13.99
CA ASN A 368 -26.48 4.03 15.42
C ASN A 368 -25.22 3.35 15.96
N CYS A 369 -24.05 3.65 15.38
CA CYS A 369 -22.79 3.11 15.84
C CYS A 369 -22.24 3.96 16.99
N LYS A 370 -21.63 3.26 17.97
CA LYS A 370 -20.85 3.90 19.04
C LYS A 370 -19.36 3.71 18.73
N ASN A 371 -18.54 4.68 19.19
CA ASN A 371 -17.10 4.63 18.95
C ASN A 371 -16.43 3.33 19.43
N SER A 372 -16.96 2.73 20.50
CA SER A 372 -16.46 1.48 21.08
C SER A 372 -16.82 0.20 20.32
N MET A 373 -17.66 0.27 19.29
CA MET A 373 -18.04 -0.91 18.49
C MET A 373 -16.87 -1.37 17.61
N ASP A 374 -16.73 -2.70 17.45
CA ASP A 374 -15.68 -3.29 16.64
C ASP A 374 -15.66 -2.77 15.18
N ILE A 375 -16.86 -2.55 14.61
CA ILE A 375 -16.99 -2.02 13.24
C ILE A 375 -16.39 -0.60 13.10
N VAL A 376 -16.25 0.15 14.19
CA VAL A 376 -15.65 1.49 14.25
C VAL A 376 -14.17 1.41 14.62
N GLN A 377 -13.75 0.42 15.40
CA GLN A 377 -12.39 0.30 15.91
C GLN A 377 -11.48 -0.60 15.08
N GLU A 378 -12.02 -1.64 14.44
CA GLU A 378 -11.22 -2.60 13.64
C GLU A 378 -11.31 -2.31 12.14
N GLU A 379 -10.23 -2.50 11.42
CA GLU A 379 -10.17 -2.39 9.96
C GLU A 379 -11.06 -3.46 9.31
N VAL A 380 -12.04 -3.04 8.50
CA VAL A 380 -12.95 -3.94 7.79
C VAL A 380 -12.38 -4.40 6.47
N PHE A 381 -11.72 -3.49 5.74
CA PHE A 381 -11.15 -3.72 4.41
C PHE A 381 -12.17 -4.26 3.40
N GLY A 382 -13.32 -3.58 3.34
CA GLY A 382 -14.48 -3.91 2.50
C GLY A 382 -15.43 -2.71 2.37
N PRO A 383 -16.49 -2.76 1.54
CA PRO A 383 -17.28 -1.60 1.16
C PRO A 383 -18.33 -1.22 2.25
N VAL A 384 -17.89 -1.04 3.49
CA VAL A 384 -18.75 -0.82 4.67
C VAL A 384 -18.37 0.49 5.36
N LEU A 385 -19.37 1.34 5.66
CA LEU A 385 -19.20 2.59 6.41
C LEU A 385 -20.09 2.61 7.65
N PRO A 386 -19.56 2.53 8.87
CA PRO A 386 -20.24 2.89 10.10
C PRO A 386 -20.29 4.42 10.25
N ILE A 387 -21.43 4.92 10.75
CA ILE A 387 -21.67 6.33 11.03
C ILE A 387 -21.83 6.52 12.55
N VAL A 388 -21.04 7.45 13.08
CA VAL A 388 -21.05 7.92 14.47
C VAL A 388 -21.41 9.39 14.50
N GLU A 389 -22.34 9.81 15.37
CA GLU A 389 -22.69 11.21 15.56
C GLU A 389 -21.81 11.84 16.64
N PHE A 390 -21.60 13.17 16.51
CA PHE A 390 -20.91 13.99 17.51
C PHE A 390 -21.58 15.36 17.60
N ASP A 391 -21.39 16.07 18.72
CA ASP A 391 -22.03 17.36 18.98
C ASP A 391 -21.05 18.55 18.92
N THR A 392 -19.76 18.34 19.13
CA THR A 392 -18.75 19.42 19.12
C THR A 392 -17.53 19.05 18.30
N PHE A 393 -16.83 20.06 17.79
CA PHE A 393 -15.59 19.86 17.03
C PHE A 393 -14.54 19.12 17.85
N GLU A 394 -14.42 19.44 19.14
CA GLU A 394 -13.47 18.81 20.05
C GLU A 394 -13.77 17.32 20.25
N GLU A 395 -15.04 16.98 20.42
CA GLU A 395 -15.48 15.58 20.50
C GLU A 395 -15.16 14.81 19.22
N ALA A 396 -15.38 15.42 18.03
CA ALA A 396 -15.03 14.77 16.76
C ALA A 396 -13.54 14.40 16.68
N ILE A 397 -12.65 15.29 17.14
CA ILE A 397 -11.21 15.04 17.18
C ILE A 397 -10.87 13.92 18.18
N GLU A 398 -11.46 13.94 19.38
CA GLU A 398 -11.25 12.91 20.39
C GLU A 398 -11.70 11.54 19.89
N LEU A 399 -12.90 11.44 19.34
CA LEU A 399 -13.43 10.19 18.77
C LEU A 399 -12.59 9.68 17.60
N ALA A 400 -12.12 10.58 16.73
CA ALA A 400 -11.26 10.22 15.61
C ALA A 400 -9.90 9.70 16.09
N ASN A 401 -9.30 10.30 17.10
CA ASN A 401 -8.01 9.90 17.67
C ASN A 401 -8.07 8.63 18.53
N ASP A 402 -9.26 8.29 19.07
CA ASP A 402 -9.49 7.05 19.83
C ASP A 402 -9.46 5.83 18.91
N SER A 403 -8.26 5.49 18.47
CA SER A 403 -7.97 4.36 17.60
C SER A 403 -6.51 3.94 17.75
N LYS A 404 -6.25 2.64 17.58
CA LYS A 404 -4.90 2.09 17.47
C LYS A 404 -4.22 2.39 16.13
N TYR A 405 -4.99 2.85 15.14
CA TYR A 405 -4.52 3.20 13.79
C TYR A 405 -4.24 4.70 13.66
N GLY A 406 -3.44 5.07 12.69
CA GLY A 406 -3.10 6.45 12.41
C GLY A 406 -2.51 6.63 11.00
N LEU A 407 -3.13 6.02 9.96
CA LEU A 407 -2.63 6.18 8.59
C LEU A 407 -3.14 7.48 7.98
N THR A 408 -4.43 7.56 7.68
CA THR A 408 -5.03 8.75 7.06
C THR A 408 -6.28 9.20 7.80
N SER A 409 -6.66 10.47 7.58
CA SER A 409 -7.89 11.10 8.04
C SER A 409 -8.44 12.03 6.98
N SER A 410 -9.73 12.34 7.02
CA SER A 410 -10.32 13.38 6.19
C SER A 410 -11.27 14.26 6.98
N ILE A 411 -11.35 15.55 6.61
CA ILE A 411 -12.26 16.52 7.21
C ILE A 411 -12.95 17.34 6.15
N TYR A 412 -14.25 17.54 6.33
CA TYR A 412 -15.12 18.29 5.44
C TYR A 412 -15.70 19.48 6.20
N THR A 413 -15.31 20.70 5.81
CA THR A 413 -15.72 21.98 6.42
C THR A 413 -15.45 23.14 5.46
N GLU A 414 -16.22 24.20 5.55
CA GLU A 414 -15.95 25.46 4.84
C GLU A 414 -15.06 26.40 5.68
N SER A 415 -14.81 26.08 6.97
CA SER A 415 -13.95 26.84 7.85
C SER A 415 -12.49 26.46 7.72
N ILE A 416 -11.68 27.33 7.11
CA ILE A 416 -10.23 27.14 7.02
C ILE A 416 -9.60 27.01 8.42
N GLN A 417 -10.10 27.75 9.42
CA GLN A 417 -9.60 27.67 10.79
C GLN A 417 -9.83 26.30 11.41
N LYS A 418 -11.05 25.74 11.30
CA LYS A 418 -11.36 24.39 11.80
C LYS A 418 -10.51 23.34 11.09
N ALA A 419 -10.33 23.47 9.76
CA ALA A 419 -9.51 22.55 8.97
C ALA A 419 -8.05 22.51 9.48
N PHE A 420 -7.39 23.67 9.65
CA PHE A 420 -6.02 23.72 10.16
C PHE A 420 -5.91 23.28 11.63
N THR A 421 -6.88 23.64 12.47
CA THR A 421 -6.93 23.15 13.86
C THR A 421 -7.05 21.62 13.91
N ALA A 422 -7.82 21.01 12.99
CA ALA A 422 -7.90 19.56 12.87
C ALA A 422 -6.56 18.95 12.48
N VAL A 423 -5.84 19.52 11.50
CA VAL A 423 -4.50 19.07 11.10
C VAL A 423 -3.51 19.07 12.28
N GLU A 424 -3.57 20.07 13.16
CA GLU A 424 -2.72 20.16 14.34
C GLU A 424 -3.06 19.13 15.43
N LYS A 425 -4.33 18.70 15.51
CA LYS A 425 -4.82 17.84 16.60
C LYS A 425 -5.03 16.38 16.22
N LEU A 426 -5.19 16.06 14.92
CA LEU A 426 -5.39 14.71 14.45
C LEU A 426 -4.07 13.92 14.46
N GLU A 427 -4.11 12.72 15.03
CA GLU A 427 -2.96 11.83 15.19
C GLU A 427 -2.85 10.83 14.03
N PHE A 428 -2.73 11.36 12.80
CA PHE A 428 -2.63 10.58 11.57
C PHE A 428 -1.44 11.06 10.74
N GLY A 429 -0.91 10.18 9.91
CA GLY A 429 0.19 10.51 9.00
C GLY A 429 -0.24 11.47 7.89
N GLU A 430 -1.50 11.37 7.43
CA GLU A 430 -2.06 12.21 6.38
C GLU A 430 -3.44 12.75 6.75
N THR A 431 -3.75 13.96 6.31
CA THR A 431 -5.08 14.56 6.45
C THR A 431 -5.53 15.16 5.13
N TYR A 432 -6.70 14.72 4.63
CA TYR A 432 -7.33 15.21 3.42
C TYR A 432 -8.43 16.22 3.76
N ILE A 433 -8.40 17.40 3.18
CA ILE A 433 -9.37 18.48 3.43
C ILE A 433 -10.26 18.64 2.20
N ASN A 434 -11.56 18.41 2.35
CA ASN A 434 -12.57 18.58 1.30
C ASN A 434 -12.27 17.85 -0.01
N ARG A 435 -11.71 16.64 0.09
CA ARG A 435 -11.44 15.75 -1.06
C ARG A 435 -11.44 14.27 -0.62
N GLU A 436 -11.37 13.37 -1.58
CA GLU A 436 -11.19 11.92 -1.39
C GLU A 436 -9.76 11.58 -0.91
N ASN A 437 -9.62 10.39 -0.33
CA ASN A 437 -8.34 9.89 0.18
C ASN A 437 -7.52 9.23 -0.93
N PHE A 438 -6.86 10.04 -1.76
CA PHE A 438 -5.93 9.54 -2.78
C PHE A 438 -4.62 10.34 -2.71
N GLU A 439 -3.54 9.67 -2.34
CA GLU A 439 -2.23 10.29 -2.15
C GLU A 439 -1.56 10.71 -3.48
N ALA A 440 -0.65 11.66 -3.37
CA ALA A 440 0.20 12.10 -4.47
C ALA A 440 1.61 11.51 -4.30
N ILE A 441 2.21 11.05 -5.40
CA ILE A 441 3.55 10.40 -5.42
C ILE A 441 4.68 11.27 -4.84
N GLN A 442 4.52 12.58 -4.84
CA GLN A 442 5.47 13.53 -4.25
C GLN A 442 5.21 13.82 -2.77
N GLY A 443 4.11 13.31 -2.21
CA GLY A 443 3.80 13.38 -0.78
C GLY A 443 4.69 12.46 0.05
N PHE A 444 4.31 12.25 1.29
CA PHE A 444 4.93 11.23 2.13
C PHE A 444 3.81 10.38 2.73
N HIS A 445 3.67 9.17 2.23
CA HIS A 445 2.70 8.20 2.71
C HIS A 445 3.29 7.47 3.92
N ALA A 446 2.82 7.81 5.12
CA ALA A 446 3.36 7.27 6.36
C ALA A 446 2.27 7.14 7.43
N GLY A 447 2.23 6.01 8.09
CA GLY A 447 1.37 5.78 9.23
C GLY A 447 2.05 6.07 10.56
N VAL A 448 1.28 6.56 11.53
CA VAL A 448 1.66 6.62 12.95
C VAL A 448 0.92 5.54 13.74
N LYS A 449 1.19 5.42 15.04
CA LYS A 449 0.61 4.38 15.92
C LYS A 449 0.89 2.97 15.33
N GLN A 450 -0.14 2.11 15.21
CA GLN A 450 0.01 0.76 14.63
C GLN A 450 -0.13 0.71 13.10
N SER A 451 -0.30 1.87 12.44
CA SER A 451 -0.39 1.92 10.99
C SER A 451 0.96 1.93 10.28
N GLY A 452 2.08 2.17 10.98
CA GLY A 452 3.37 2.07 10.32
C GLY A 452 4.57 2.51 11.14
N VAL A 453 5.74 2.27 10.53
CA VAL A 453 7.07 2.76 10.95
C VAL A 453 7.83 3.09 9.68
N GLY A 454 8.34 4.31 9.54
CA GLY A 454 8.84 4.82 8.25
C GLY A 454 7.70 5.26 7.34
N GLY A 455 7.86 5.11 6.06
CA GLY A 455 6.86 5.47 5.06
C GLY A 455 7.39 5.36 3.63
N ALA A 456 6.59 5.77 2.67
CA ALA A 456 6.91 5.73 1.25
C ALA A 456 6.65 7.07 0.57
N ASP A 457 7.01 7.15 -0.69
CA ASP A 457 6.79 8.27 -1.59
C ASP A 457 7.59 9.54 -1.25
N GLY A 458 7.62 10.46 -2.19
CA GLY A 458 8.33 11.71 -2.05
C GLY A 458 9.81 11.57 -1.68
N LYS A 459 10.35 12.65 -1.15
CA LYS A 459 11.74 12.70 -0.67
C LYS A 459 11.96 11.80 0.54
N HIS A 460 11.03 11.83 1.49
CA HIS A 460 11.19 11.11 2.76
C HIS A 460 11.11 9.59 2.56
N GLY A 461 10.23 9.10 1.66
CA GLY A 461 10.19 7.69 1.30
C GLY A 461 11.46 7.21 0.58
N LEU A 462 12.06 8.06 -0.27
CA LEU A 462 13.37 7.79 -0.88
C LEU A 462 14.46 7.68 0.22
N GLU A 463 14.45 8.57 1.21
CA GLU A 463 15.44 8.61 2.29
C GLU A 463 15.40 7.36 3.18
N GLU A 464 14.28 6.62 3.22
CA GLU A 464 14.19 5.34 3.92
C GLU A 464 15.19 4.30 3.38
N TYR A 465 15.58 4.41 2.12
CA TYR A 465 16.54 3.54 1.43
C TYR A 465 18.00 4.01 1.51
N LEU A 466 18.27 5.07 2.27
CA LEU A 466 19.60 5.66 2.44
C LEU A 466 20.07 5.57 3.87
N ARG A 467 21.39 5.43 4.03
CA ARG A 467 22.08 5.62 5.32
C ARG A 467 22.95 6.87 5.29
N THR A 468 23.07 7.50 6.43
CA THR A 468 23.96 8.64 6.62
C THR A 468 25.37 8.17 7.02
N HIS A 469 26.39 8.76 6.39
CA HIS A 469 27.79 8.54 6.73
C HIS A 469 28.49 9.88 6.96
N ILE A 470 28.97 10.10 8.16
CA ILE A 470 29.64 11.35 8.54
C ILE A 470 31.15 11.19 8.45
N VAL A 471 31.83 12.18 7.84
CA VAL A 471 33.27 12.25 7.74
C VAL A 471 33.74 13.52 8.47
N TYR A 472 34.63 13.34 9.41
CA TYR A 472 35.35 14.42 10.06
C TYR A 472 36.75 14.46 9.47
N MET A 473 37.13 15.58 8.86
CA MET A 473 38.43 15.75 8.23
C MET A 473 39.15 16.96 8.82
N GLN A 474 40.22 16.70 9.56
CA GLN A 474 41.09 17.74 10.10
C GLN A 474 42.21 18.00 9.09
N LEU A 475 42.40 19.25 8.68
CA LEU A 475 43.54 19.67 7.89
C LEU A 475 44.66 20.15 8.79
N ASP A 476 45.89 19.89 8.40
CA ASP A 476 47.11 20.38 9.13
C ASP A 476 47.18 21.91 9.06
N GLU A 477 47.92 22.48 10.02
CA GLU A 477 48.13 23.92 10.11
C GLU A 477 48.93 24.51 8.93
#